data_aa9951f03f031b70e866169dbdabf187
#
_entry.id   aa9951f03f031b70e866169dbdabf187
#
_cell.length_a   1.000
_cell.length_b   1.000
_cell.length_c   1.000
_cell.angle_alpha   90.00
_cell.angle_beta   90.00
_cell.angle_gamma   90.00
#
_symmetry.space_group_name_H-M   'P 1'
#
loop_
_entity.id
_entity.type
_entity.pdbx_description
1 polymer ?
#
loop_
_entity_poly.entity_id
_entity_poly.type
_entity_poly.pdbx_seq_one_letter_code
_entity_poly.pdbx_strand_id
1 'polypeptide(L)'
;MKKKANSDNRKGGRHILFPLVFLVLGFIFAFSYRMLGNQQDEESYQYPSILQEDRYREELIEQQERNKELADEMASKQEVIRKAEQSFSEKEKDHEGLVEEAQDLRLLLGVIPATGAGVKVTLKDADYNPVEQNPNDYIVHESHILRVINELRISGAQGLAINGQRITSNSSIKCTGPVITIDGRTFPAPFVIEAVGDSDVLASALSLKGGVLDGLARENIVVTLEQLKDVRLPALRNER
;
A
#
# COMPACT_ATOMS: atom_id res chain seq x y z
N MET A 1 49.41 -15.38 94.14
CA MET A 1 49.30 -14.25 93.15
C MET A 1 48.21 -14.59 92.15
N LYS A 2 47.10 -13.85 92.17
CA LYS A 2 45.87 -14.14 91.38
C LYS A 2 45.93 -13.43 90.03
N LYS A 3 45.74 -14.13 88.91
CA LYS A 3 45.44 -13.57 87.55
C LYS A 3 43.96 -13.50 87.40
N LYS A 4 43.41 -12.32 87.17
CA LYS A 4 42.04 -12.03 86.75
C LYS A 4 41.93 -12.26 85.26
N ALA A 5 41.01 -13.09 84.84
CA ALA A 5 40.60 -13.22 83.49
C ALA A 5 39.59 -12.07 83.13
N ASN A 6 39.80 -11.44 82.01
CA ASN A 6 38.96 -10.40 81.47
C ASN A 6 37.92 -11.01 80.53
N SER A 7 36.66 -11.01 80.95
CA SER A 7 35.49 -11.33 80.17
C SER A 7 34.71 -10.06 80.00
N ASP A 8 34.70 -9.45 78.84
CA ASP A 8 33.51 -8.76 78.33
C ASP A 8 33.80 -8.11 76.96
N ASN A 9 33.33 -8.68 75.91
CA ASN A 9 33.00 -7.83 74.75
C ASN A 9 32.10 -8.65 73.76
N ARG A 10 30.89 -8.99 74.13
CA ARG A 10 29.88 -9.60 73.25
C ARG A 10 28.52 -8.87 73.25
N LYS A 11 28.41 -7.67 73.79
CA LYS A 11 27.09 -6.97 73.79
C LYS A 11 26.97 -5.81 72.80
N GLY A 12 28.04 -5.39 72.13
CA GLY A 12 28.02 -4.25 71.20
C GLY A 12 27.41 -4.51 69.83
N GLY A 13 27.40 -5.75 69.33
CA GLY A 13 26.98 -6.05 67.96
C GLY A 13 25.46 -6.06 67.68
N ARG A 14 24.66 -6.37 68.71
CA ARG A 14 23.20 -6.50 68.54
C ARG A 14 22.48 -5.15 68.34
N HIS A 15 23.00 -4.07 68.91
CA HIS A 15 22.38 -2.75 68.79
C HIS A 15 22.65 -2.05 67.47
N ILE A 16 23.68 -2.46 66.70
CA ILE A 16 24.01 -1.92 65.39
C ILE A 16 23.30 -2.75 64.29
N LEU A 17 22.99 -3.99 64.55
CA LEU A 17 22.38 -4.92 63.56
C LEU A 17 20.90 -4.50 63.27
N PHE A 18 20.14 -4.10 64.32
CA PHE A 18 18.75 -3.71 64.17
C PHE A 18 18.55 -2.48 63.29
N PRO A 19 19.25 -1.35 63.49
CA PRO A 19 19.09 -0.17 62.64
C PRO A 19 19.55 -0.43 61.21
N LEU A 20 20.53 -1.30 60.96
CA LEU A 20 20.99 -1.68 59.63
C LEU A 20 19.93 -2.52 58.87
N VAL A 21 19.27 -3.45 59.57
CA VAL A 21 18.16 -4.22 59.00
C VAL A 21 16.97 -3.31 58.66
N PHE A 22 16.60 -2.37 59.51
CA PHE A 22 15.52 -1.41 59.23
C PHE A 22 15.88 -0.44 58.12
N LEU A 23 17.16 -0.07 57.94
CA LEU A 23 17.62 0.77 56.85
C LEU A 23 17.47 0.04 55.51
N VAL A 24 17.88 -1.25 55.46
CA VAL A 24 17.74 -2.07 54.23
C VAL A 24 16.29 -2.33 53.92
N LEU A 25 15.44 -2.66 54.90
CA LEU A 25 14.01 -2.85 54.70
C LEU A 25 13.31 -1.57 54.22
N GLY A 26 13.65 -0.43 54.83
CA GLY A 26 13.12 0.90 54.46
C GLY A 26 13.55 1.27 53.00
N PHE A 27 14.79 0.95 52.64
CA PHE A 27 15.27 1.17 51.29
C PHE A 27 14.53 0.25 50.24
N ILE A 28 14.34 -1.02 50.56
CA ILE A 28 13.59 -1.93 49.70
C ILE A 28 12.14 -1.48 49.56
N PHE A 29 11.53 -1.02 50.65
CA PHE A 29 10.14 -0.53 50.60
C PHE A 29 10.01 0.76 49.80
N ALA A 30 10.92 1.72 49.98
CA ALA A 30 10.96 2.95 49.20
C ALA A 30 11.26 2.71 47.72
N PHE A 31 12.19 1.79 47.43
CA PHE A 31 12.53 1.38 46.06
C PHE A 31 11.35 0.67 45.38
N SER A 32 10.70 -0.26 46.09
CA SER A 32 9.50 -0.96 45.57
C SER A 32 8.35 0.03 45.34
N TYR A 33 8.12 0.97 46.23
CA TYR A 33 7.06 1.99 46.07
C TYR A 33 7.38 2.91 44.88
N ARG A 34 8.62 3.28 44.66
CA ARG A 34 9.05 4.09 43.52
C ARG A 34 8.95 3.30 42.20
N MET A 35 9.23 2.00 42.21
CA MET A 35 9.11 1.13 41.04
C MET A 35 7.64 0.87 40.66
N LEU A 36 6.74 0.69 41.65
CA LEU A 36 5.31 0.60 41.42
C LEU A 36 4.71 1.93 40.92
N GLY A 37 5.16 3.07 41.43
CA GLY A 37 4.72 4.39 40.98
C GLY A 37 5.12 4.68 39.54
N ASN A 38 6.31 4.28 39.12
CA ASN A 38 6.73 4.43 37.71
C ASN A 38 5.99 3.48 36.74
N GLN A 39 5.53 2.31 37.19
CA GLN A 39 4.73 1.42 36.32
C GLN A 39 3.31 1.96 36.11
N GLN A 40 2.73 2.69 37.03
CA GLN A 40 1.41 3.28 36.83
C GLN A 40 1.43 4.43 35.83
N ASP A 41 2.54 5.14 35.67
CA ASP A 41 2.66 6.20 34.67
C ASP A 41 2.91 5.64 33.24
N GLU A 42 3.54 4.47 33.08
CA GLU A 42 3.71 3.81 31.78
C GLU A 42 2.45 3.08 31.31
N GLU A 43 1.66 2.48 32.19
CA GLU A 43 0.38 1.86 31.82
C GLU A 43 -0.69 2.91 31.42
N SER A 44 -0.63 4.14 31.96
CA SER A 44 -1.60 5.18 31.62
C SER A 44 -1.39 5.78 30.20
N TYR A 45 -0.20 5.65 29.61
CA TYR A 45 0.09 6.10 28.24
C TYR A 45 -0.19 5.03 27.16
N GLN A 46 -0.32 3.77 27.53
CA GLN A 46 -0.56 2.68 26.58
C GLN A 46 -2.05 2.43 26.29
N TYR A 47 -2.94 2.68 27.26
CA TYR A 47 -4.39 2.51 27.10
C TYR A 47 -5.04 3.47 26.09
N PRO A 48 -4.69 4.76 26.01
CA PRO A 48 -5.26 5.66 25.01
C PRO A 48 -4.88 5.29 23.58
N SER A 49 -3.67 4.77 23.35
CA SER A 49 -3.19 4.41 22.00
C SER A 49 -3.86 3.15 21.45
N ILE A 50 -4.10 2.13 22.29
CA ILE A 50 -4.81 0.89 21.90
C ILE A 50 -6.27 1.20 21.57
N LEU A 51 -6.96 1.95 22.43
CA LEU A 51 -8.35 2.37 22.21
C LEU A 51 -8.49 3.29 20.98
N GLN A 52 -7.47 4.05 20.66
CA GLN A 52 -7.43 4.89 19.49
C GLN A 52 -7.16 4.07 18.23
N GLU A 53 -6.29 3.06 18.29
CA GLU A 53 -6.03 2.13 17.22
C GLU A 53 -7.26 1.28 16.88
N ASP A 54 -7.96 0.77 17.89
CA ASP A 54 -9.20 0.01 17.68
C ASP A 54 -10.30 0.87 17.05
N ARG A 55 -10.45 2.13 17.46
CA ARG A 55 -11.39 3.07 16.80
C ARG A 55 -11.02 3.35 15.35
N TYR A 56 -9.74 3.55 15.03
CA TYR A 56 -9.32 3.74 13.65
C TYR A 56 -9.55 2.49 12.80
N ARG A 57 -9.38 1.30 13.38
CA ARG A 57 -9.70 0.04 12.70
C ARG A 57 -11.19 -0.10 12.43
N GLU A 58 -12.05 0.20 13.41
CA GLU A 58 -13.51 0.22 13.22
C GLU A 58 -13.92 1.23 12.15
N GLU A 59 -13.40 2.44 12.20
CA GLU A 59 -13.68 3.48 11.21
C GLU A 59 -13.21 3.08 9.80
N LEU A 60 -12.05 2.44 9.68
CA LEU A 60 -11.56 1.90 8.41
C LEU A 60 -12.46 0.79 7.87
N ILE A 61 -12.93 -0.12 8.71
CA ILE A 61 -13.86 -1.19 8.33
C ILE A 61 -15.18 -0.58 7.85
N GLU A 62 -15.75 0.35 8.61
CA GLU A 62 -16.98 1.06 8.22
C GLU A 62 -16.83 1.80 6.89
N GLN A 63 -15.71 2.49 6.69
CA GLN A 63 -15.41 3.17 5.43
C GLN A 63 -15.25 2.18 4.26
N GLN A 64 -14.64 1.03 4.50
CA GLN A 64 -14.51 -0.02 3.48
C GLN A 64 -15.86 -0.62 3.09
N GLU A 65 -16.73 -0.89 4.09
CA GLU A 65 -18.09 -1.38 3.83
C GLU A 65 -18.90 -0.35 3.07
N ARG A 66 -18.83 0.92 3.47
CA ARG A 66 -19.54 2.02 2.80
C ARG A 66 -19.04 2.23 1.37
N ASN A 67 -17.73 2.15 1.15
CA ASN A 67 -17.16 2.24 -0.19
C ASN A 67 -17.61 1.07 -1.08
N LYS A 68 -17.72 -0.14 -0.51
CA LYS A 68 -18.25 -1.29 -1.22
C LYS A 68 -19.72 -1.09 -1.58
N GLU A 69 -20.55 -0.66 -0.64
CA GLU A 69 -21.97 -0.38 -0.86
C GLU A 69 -22.18 0.67 -1.96
N LEU A 70 -21.43 1.76 -1.91
CA LEU A 70 -21.45 2.81 -2.93
C LEU A 70 -21.00 2.29 -4.31
N ALA A 71 -19.99 1.41 -4.36
CA ALA A 71 -19.55 0.79 -5.60
C ALA A 71 -20.64 -0.12 -6.20
N ASP A 72 -21.32 -0.90 -5.37
CA ASP A 72 -22.43 -1.76 -5.78
C ASP A 72 -23.66 -0.93 -6.24
N GLU A 73 -23.96 0.18 -5.54
CA GLU A 73 -25.01 1.12 -5.96
C GLU A 73 -24.67 1.78 -7.30
N MET A 74 -23.43 2.21 -7.50
CA MET A 74 -22.97 2.76 -8.78
C MET A 74 -23.11 1.74 -9.92
N ALA A 75 -22.66 0.51 -9.69
CA ALA A 75 -22.78 -0.55 -10.69
C ALA A 75 -24.25 -0.84 -11.04
N SER A 76 -25.13 -0.85 -10.03
CA SER A 76 -26.58 -1.00 -10.25
C SER A 76 -27.17 0.14 -11.09
N LYS A 77 -26.81 1.39 -10.77
CA LYS A 77 -27.29 2.56 -11.55
C LYS A 77 -26.76 2.54 -12.98
N GLN A 78 -25.49 2.15 -13.19
CA GLN A 78 -24.92 2.01 -14.54
C GLN A 78 -25.67 0.94 -15.36
N GLU A 79 -26.04 -0.18 -14.74
CA GLU A 79 -26.82 -1.21 -15.40
C GLU A 79 -28.23 -0.75 -15.77
N VAL A 80 -28.89 0.07 -14.93
CA VAL A 80 -30.18 0.68 -15.26
C VAL A 80 -30.04 1.61 -16.47
N ILE A 81 -29.00 2.45 -16.49
CA ILE A 81 -28.72 3.35 -17.61
C ILE A 81 -28.48 2.54 -18.89
N ARG A 82 -27.64 1.50 -18.83
CA ARG A 82 -27.36 0.62 -19.96
C ARG A 82 -28.63 -0.02 -20.54
N LYS A 83 -29.52 -0.52 -19.68
CA LYS A 83 -30.81 -1.09 -20.11
C LYS A 83 -31.71 -0.05 -20.75
N ALA A 84 -31.75 1.16 -20.19
CA ALA A 84 -32.53 2.25 -20.80
C ALA A 84 -31.98 2.63 -22.17
N GLU A 85 -30.66 2.80 -22.32
CA GLU A 85 -29.99 3.09 -23.59
C GLU A 85 -30.24 1.99 -24.62
N GLN A 86 -30.14 0.71 -24.22
CA GLN A 86 -30.46 -0.41 -25.11
C GLN A 86 -31.92 -0.39 -25.57
N SER A 87 -32.87 -0.04 -24.69
CA SER A 87 -34.29 0.10 -25.05
C SER A 87 -34.58 1.27 -25.99
N PHE A 88 -33.75 2.33 -25.93
CA PHE A 88 -33.82 3.43 -26.89
C PHE A 88 -33.26 3.04 -28.26
N SER A 89 -32.12 2.35 -28.28
CA SER A 89 -31.49 1.82 -29.50
C SER A 89 -32.42 0.87 -30.29
N GLU A 90 -33.18 -0.01 -29.58
CA GLU A 90 -34.13 -0.93 -30.20
C GLU A 90 -35.35 -0.25 -30.85
N LYS A 91 -35.69 0.99 -30.42
CA LYS A 91 -36.86 1.71 -30.88
C LYS A 91 -36.63 2.57 -32.13
N GLU A 92 -35.41 3.08 -32.31
CA GLU A 92 -35.05 3.93 -33.43
C GLU A 92 -33.59 3.62 -33.86
N LYS A 93 -33.39 3.17 -35.13
CA LYS A 93 -32.08 2.87 -35.67
C LYS A 93 -31.06 4.01 -35.64
N ASP A 94 -31.53 5.25 -35.55
CA ASP A 94 -30.71 6.45 -35.52
C ASP A 94 -29.99 6.63 -34.13
N HIS A 95 -30.43 5.90 -33.09
CA HIS A 95 -29.83 6.00 -31.76
C HIS A 95 -28.79 4.91 -31.45
N GLU A 96 -28.71 3.87 -32.28
CA GLU A 96 -27.75 2.77 -32.09
C GLU A 96 -26.29 3.28 -32.09
N GLY A 97 -25.94 4.14 -33.04
CA GLY A 97 -24.61 4.73 -33.13
C GLY A 97 -24.25 5.64 -31.95
N LEU A 98 -25.24 6.39 -31.41
CA LEU A 98 -25.02 7.24 -30.23
C LEU A 98 -24.79 6.42 -28.95
N VAL A 99 -25.46 5.30 -28.80
CA VAL A 99 -25.27 4.39 -27.65
C VAL A 99 -23.88 3.73 -27.70
N GLU A 100 -23.46 3.32 -28.88
CA GLU A 100 -22.12 2.75 -29.09
C GLU A 100 -21.02 3.78 -28.81
N GLU A 101 -21.15 5.01 -29.35
CA GLU A 101 -20.22 6.10 -29.08
C GLU A 101 -20.16 6.44 -27.59
N ALA A 102 -21.30 6.45 -26.89
CA ALA A 102 -21.35 6.70 -25.45
C ALA A 102 -20.64 5.58 -24.65
N GLN A 103 -20.74 4.32 -25.07
CA GLN A 103 -20.02 3.22 -24.44
C GLN A 103 -18.52 3.32 -24.65
N ASP A 104 -18.07 3.65 -25.85
CA ASP A 104 -16.66 3.85 -26.16
C ASP A 104 -16.05 4.98 -25.34
N LEU A 105 -16.76 6.10 -25.25
CA LEU A 105 -16.35 7.23 -24.42
C LEU A 105 -16.26 6.86 -22.92
N ARG A 106 -17.20 6.07 -22.38
CA ARG A 106 -17.15 5.58 -21.01
C ARG A 106 -15.98 4.65 -20.76
N LEU A 107 -15.66 3.82 -21.76
CA LEU A 107 -14.50 2.93 -21.70
C LEU A 107 -13.20 3.73 -21.63
N LEU A 108 -13.04 4.72 -22.51
CA LEU A 108 -11.87 5.61 -22.55
C LEU A 108 -11.73 6.44 -21.25
N LEU A 109 -12.84 6.94 -20.73
CA LEU A 109 -12.87 7.67 -19.47
C LEU A 109 -12.66 6.77 -18.24
N GLY A 110 -12.70 5.44 -18.44
CA GLY A 110 -12.56 4.47 -17.36
C GLY A 110 -13.76 4.36 -16.43
N VAL A 111 -14.91 4.95 -16.79
CA VAL A 111 -16.15 4.91 -15.97
C VAL A 111 -16.71 3.50 -15.86
N ILE A 112 -16.48 2.67 -16.88
CA ILE A 112 -16.88 1.26 -16.91
C ILE A 112 -15.65 0.35 -16.90
N PRO A 113 -15.76 -0.89 -16.38
CA PRO A 113 -14.70 -1.87 -16.48
C PRO A 113 -14.37 -2.17 -17.94
N ALA A 114 -13.11 -2.51 -18.22
CA ALA A 114 -12.67 -2.97 -19.53
C ALA A 114 -12.21 -4.42 -19.45
N THR A 115 -12.59 -5.23 -20.44
CA THR A 115 -12.15 -6.62 -20.56
C THR A 115 -11.79 -6.91 -22.01
N GLY A 116 -10.65 -7.55 -22.23
CA GLY A 116 -10.22 -7.89 -23.59
C GLY A 116 -8.83 -8.50 -23.62
N ALA A 117 -8.35 -8.79 -24.83
CA ALA A 117 -6.96 -9.17 -25.01
C ALA A 117 -6.04 -8.01 -24.62
N GLY A 118 -4.80 -8.31 -24.28
CA GLY A 118 -3.86 -7.27 -23.87
C GLY A 118 -2.54 -7.81 -23.36
N VAL A 119 -1.86 -6.98 -22.58
CA VAL A 119 -0.56 -7.31 -22.00
C VAL A 119 -0.53 -6.99 -20.51
N LYS A 120 0.33 -7.73 -19.81
CA LYS A 120 0.72 -7.48 -18.42
C LYS A 120 2.22 -7.28 -18.36
N VAL A 121 2.65 -6.12 -17.85
CA VAL A 121 4.04 -5.75 -17.61
C VAL A 121 4.29 -5.67 -16.12
N THR A 122 5.23 -6.46 -15.63
CA THR A 122 5.62 -6.43 -14.22
C THR A 122 7.01 -5.81 -14.10
N LEU A 123 7.11 -4.74 -13.30
CA LEU A 123 8.38 -4.08 -12.96
C LEU A 123 8.75 -4.42 -11.52
N LYS A 124 9.96 -4.90 -11.31
CA LYS A 124 10.50 -5.22 -9.99
C LYS A 124 11.84 -4.56 -9.78
N ASP A 125 12.12 -4.21 -8.54
CA ASP A 125 13.44 -3.80 -8.11
C ASP A 125 14.43 -4.95 -8.33
N ALA A 126 15.65 -4.63 -8.73
CA ALA A 126 16.71 -5.63 -8.85
C ALA A 126 17.44 -5.82 -7.51
N ASP A 127 18.06 -6.98 -7.36
CA ASP A 127 18.94 -7.24 -6.23
C ASP A 127 20.19 -6.35 -6.33
N TYR A 128 20.59 -5.74 -5.22
CA TYR A 128 21.77 -4.88 -5.13
C TYR A 128 22.59 -5.15 -3.87
N ASN A 129 23.89 -4.84 -3.93
CA ASN A 129 24.76 -4.88 -2.76
C ASN A 129 24.81 -3.49 -2.10
N PRO A 130 24.22 -3.31 -0.89
CA PRO A 130 24.13 -1.99 -0.25
C PRO A 130 25.48 -1.38 0.15
N VAL A 131 26.56 -2.16 0.16
CA VAL A 131 27.91 -1.69 0.51
C VAL A 131 28.61 -1.06 -0.70
N GLU A 132 28.33 -1.54 -1.90
CA GLU A 132 29.06 -1.18 -3.13
C GLU A 132 28.22 -0.35 -4.13
N GLN A 133 26.89 -0.33 -3.95
CA GLN A 133 25.96 0.18 -4.95
C GLN A 133 24.97 1.16 -4.33
N ASN A 134 24.56 2.15 -5.11
CA ASN A 134 23.50 3.08 -4.71
C ASN A 134 22.13 2.39 -4.85
N PRO A 135 21.34 2.23 -3.79
CA PRO A 135 20.01 1.63 -3.86
C PRO A 135 19.09 2.26 -4.91
N ASN A 136 19.20 3.56 -5.12
CA ASN A 136 18.37 4.30 -6.09
C ASN A 136 18.54 3.81 -7.53
N ASP A 137 19.66 3.20 -7.88
CA ASP A 137 19.93 2.73 -9.25
C ASP A 137 19.28 1.36 -9.53
N TYR A 138 18.65 0.75 -8.54
CA TYR A 138 18.09 -0.61 -8.58
C TYR A 138 16.61 -0.68 -8.23
N ILE A 139 15.99 0.45 -7.90
CA ILE A 139 14.57 0.53 -7.56
C ILE A 139 13.75 1.09 -8.72
N VAL A 140 12.48 0.67 -8.79
CA VAL A 140 11.54 1.20 -9.79
C VAL A 140 11.12 2.62 -9.40
N HIS A 141 11.33 3.57 -10.32
CA HIS A 141 10.87 4.95 -10.20
C HIS A 141 9.59 5.21 -10.99
N GLU A 142 8.90 6.31 -10.69
CA GLU A 142 7.71 6.74 -11.45
C GLU A 142 7.99 6.89 -12.95
N SER A 143 9.21 7.37 -13.30
CA SER A 143 9.65 7.55 -14.69
C SER A 143 9.67 6.23 -15.47
N HIS A 144 9.98 5.11 -14.82
CA HIS A 144 9.97 3.77 -15.42
C HIS A 144 8.53 3.37 -15.77
N ILE A 145 7.60 3.56 -14.83
CA ILE A 145 6.17 3.29 -15.02
C ILE A 145 5.60 4.18 -16.13
N LEU A 146 5.90 5.48 -16.09
CA LEU A 146 5.40 6.43 -17.09
C LEU A 146 5.89 6.11 -18.51
N ARG A 147 7.14 5.63 -18.67
CA ARG A 147 7.63 5.18 -19.98
C ARG A 147 6.82 4.00 -20.52
N VAL A 148 6.54 2.99 -19.68
CA VAL A 148 5.71 1.84 -20.08
C VAL A 148 4.29 2.28 -20.43
N ILE A 149 3.66 3.11 -19.60
CA ILE A 149 2.30 3.63 -19.82
C ILE A 149 2.21 4.42 -21.14
N ASN A 150 3.17 5.30 -21.38
CA ASN A 150 3.18 6.13 -22.58
C ASN A 150 3.36 5.28 -23.84
N GLU A 151 4.24 4.29 -23.80
CA GLU A 151 4.42 3.37 -24.94
C GLU A 151 3.14 2.58 -25.21
N LEU A 152 2.50 2.03 -24.19
CA LEU A 152 1.23 1.33 -24.33
C LEU A 152 0.12 2.22 -24.88
N ARG A 153 0.04 3.49 -24.45
CA ARG A 153 -0.94 4.46 -24.99
C ARG A 153 -0.70 4.78 -26.46
N ILE A 154 0.55 5.04 -26.82
CA ILE A 154 0.94 5.33 -28.22
C ILE A 154 0.64 4.12 -29.11
N SER A 155 0.80 2.92 -28.58
CA SER A 155 0.57 1.65 -29.29
C SER A 155 -0.91 1.24 -29.34
N GLY A 156 -1.82 2.07 -28.85
CA GLY A 156 -3.26 1.87 -29.00
C GLY A 156 -3.93 1.11 -27.83
N ALA A 157 -3.36 1.14 -26.63
CA ALA A 157 -4.04 0.61 -25.45
C ALA A 157 -5.36 1.37 -25.18
N GLN A 158 -6.47 0.63 -25.11
CA GLN A 158 -7.81 1.16 -24.86
C GLN A 158 -8.06 1.47 -23.37
N GLY A 159 -7.31 0.85 -22.50
CA GLY A 159 -7.37 1.08 -21.06
C GLY A 159 -6.14 0.54 -20.35
N LEU A 160 -5.84 1.09 -19.17
CA LEU A 160 -4.67 0.78 -18.39
C LEU A 160 -5.03 0.70 -16.91
N ALA A 161 -4.38 -0.19 -16.17
CA ALA A 161 -4.40 -0.23 -14.73
C ALA A 161 -2.99 -0.50 -14.17
N ILE A 162 -2.73 -0.04 -12.95
CA ILE A 162 -1.50 -0.34 -12.20
C ILE A 162 -1.92 -0.95 -10.87
N ASN A 163 -1.41 -2.14 -10.56
CA ASN A 163 -1.74 -2.88 -9.33
C ASN A 163 -3.26 -2.95 -9.07
N GLY A 164 -4.04 -3.18 -10.14
CA GLY A 164 -5.49 -3.26 -10.07
C GLY A 164 -6.20 -1.91 -9.91
N GLN A 165 -5.50 -0.78 -10.00
CA GLN A 165 -6.12 0.54 -10.03
C GLN A 165 -6.18 1.07 -11.46
N ARG A 166 -7.39 1.33 -11.96
CA ARG A 166 -7.60 1.96 -13.28
C ARG A 166 -6.92 3.32 -13.32
N ILE A 167 -6.23 3.61 -14.42
CA ILE A 167 -5.61 4.90 -14.66
C ILE A 167 -6.14 5.53 -15.95
N THR A 168 -6.18 6.86 -15.97
CA THR A 168 -6.57 7.70 -17.12
C THR A 168 -5.52 8.77 -17.37
N SER A 169 -5.81 9.66 -18.32
CA SER A 169 -4.96 10.83 -18.60
C SER A 169 -4.81 11.78 -17.42
N ASN A 170 -5.80 11.79 -16.50
CA ASN A 170 -5.84 12.67 -15.34
C ASN A 170 -5.25 12.03 -14.06
N SER A 171 -4.88 10.75 -14.12
CA SER A 171 -4.31 10.06 -12.97
C SER A 171 -2.96 10.63 -12.59
N SER A 172 -2.76 10.84 -11.30
CA SER A 172 -1.51 11.33 -10.70
C SER A 172 -0.65 10.15 -10.27
N ILE A 173 0.59 10.09 -10.78
CA ILE A 173 1.59 9.10 -10.38
C ILE A 173 2.77 9.85 -9.80
N LYS A 174 3.17 9.53 -8.56
CA LYS A 174 4.25 10.23 -7.84
C LYS A 174 5.09 9.24 -7.07
N CYS A 175 6.41 9.41 -7.14
CA CYS A 175 7.36 8.67 -6.30
C CYS A 175 7.48 9.32 -4.92
N THR A 176 7.43 8.49 -3.87
CA THR A 176 7.64 8.93 -2.48
C THR A 176 8.55 7.91 -1.79
N GLY A 177 9.85 8.04 -2.03
CA GLY A 177 10.84 7.05 -1.60
C GLY A 177 10.67 5.71 -2.36
N PRO A 178 10.69 4.55 -1.66
CA PRO A 178 10.62 3.22 -2.29
C PRO A 178 9.19 2.81 -2.71
N VAL A 179 8.24 3.74 -2.64
CA VAL A 179 6.82 3.49 -2.96
C VAL A 179 6.31 4.50 -3.97
N ILE A 180 5.33 4.10 -4.76
CA ILE A 180 4.69 4.96 -5.75
C ILE A 180 3.23 5.17 -5.36
N THR A 181 2.83 6.44 -5.32
CA THR A 181 1.46 6.86 -5.04
C THR A 181 0.73 7.12 -6.34
N ILE A 182 -0.40 6.45 -6.56
CA ILE A 182 -1.26 6.54 -7.73
C ILE A 182 -2.63 7.01 -7.25
N ASP A 183 -3.04 8.21 -7.67
CA ASP A 183 -4.32 8.83 -7.28
C ASP A 183 -4.61 8.73 -5.76
N GLY A 184 -3.60 9.02 -4.94
CA GLY A 184 -3.70 8.99 -3.48
C GLY A 184 -3.44 7.63 -2.83
N ARG A 185 -3.35 6.53 -3.57
CA ARG A 185 -3.04 5.19 -3.05
C ARG A 185 -1.57 4.84 -3.25
N THR A 186 -0.94 4.33 -2.23
CA THR A 186 0.49 4.00 -2.23
C THR A 186 0.72 2.52 -2.43
N PHE A 187 1.64 2.18 -3.34
CA PHE A 187 2.00 0.83 -3.70
C PHE A 187 3.52 0.64 -3.60
N PRO A 188 3.99 -0.46 -2.99
CA PRO A 188 5.37 -0.89 -3.10
C PRO A 188 5.59 -1.68 -4.39
N ALA A 189 6.85 -1.90 -4.77
CA ALA A 189 7.20 -2.87 -5.80
C ALA A 189 6.78 -4.30 -5.37
N PRO A 190 6.42 -5.21 -6.30
CA PRO A 190 6.43 -5.03 -7.75
C PRO A 190 5.23 -4.22 -8.28
N PHE A 191 5.46 -3.52 -9.39
CA PHE A 191 4.39 -2.78 -10.08
C PHE A 191 3.89 -3.59 -11.27
N VAL A 192 2.60 -3.92 -11.26
CA VAL A 192 1.94 -4.69 -12.32
C VAL A 192 1.11 -3.72 -13.16
N ILE A 193 1.52 -3.49 -14.39
CA ILE A 193 0.83 -2.63 -15.37
C ILE A 193 0.06 -3.55 -16.31
N GLU A 194 -1.25 -3.39 -16.37
CA GLU A 194 -2.13 -4.15 -17.24
C GLU A 194 -2.73 -3.21 -18.28
N ALA A 195 -2.78 -3.66 -19.55
CA ALA A 195 -3.33 -2.91 -20.65
C ALA A 195 -4.26 -3.78 -21.49
N VAL A 196 -5.43 -3.26 -21.85
CA VAL A 196 -6.35 -3.85 -22.81
C VAL A 196 -6.11 -3.22 -24.18
N GLY A 197 -6.02 -4.06 -25.23
CA GLY A 197 -5.77 -3.68 -26.61
C GLY A 197 -5.27 -4.87 -27.43
N ASP A 198 -4.79 -4.62 -28.64
CA ASP A 198 -4.18 -5.67 -29.47
C ASP A 198 -2.88 -6.15 -28.81
N SER A 199 -2.90 -7.38 -28.28
CA SER A 199 -1.78 -7.92 -27.49
C SER A 199 -0.48 -8.05 -28.29
N ASP A 200 -0.58 -8.33 -29.61
CA ASP A 200 0.60 -8.47 -30.46
C ASP A 200 1.24 -7.11 -30.76
N VAL A 201 0.41 -6.11 -31.01
CA VAL A 201 0.86 -4.72 -31.24
C VAL A 201 1.48 -4.16 -29.98
N LEU A 202 0.82 -4.29 -28.83
CA LEU A 202 1.31 -3.78 -27.56
C LEU A 202 2.62 -4.45 -27.13
N ALA A 203 2.70 -5.78 -27.26
CA ALA A 203 3.92 -6.52 -26.91
C ALA A 203 5.09 -6.19 -27.86
N SER A 204 4.80 -6.09 -29.16
CA SER A 204 5.82 -5.74 -30.17
C SER A 204 6.39 -4.36 -29.94
N ALA A 205 5.56 -3.36 -29.64
CA ALA A 205 5.97 -1.99 -29.36
C ALA A 205 6.89 -1.91 -28.15
N LEU A 206 6.51 -2.54 -27.04
CA LEU A 206 7.33 -2.57 -25.83
C LEU A 206 8.69 -3.26 -26.06
N SER A 207 8.71 -4.32 -26.88
CA SER A 207 9.88 -5.17 -27.14
C SER A 207 10.76 -4.67 -28.29
N LEU A 208 10.50 -3.50 -28.85
CA LEU A 208 11.33 -2.92 -29.90
C LEU A 208 12.78 -2.82 -29.43
N LYS A 209 13.72 -3.19 -30.30
CA LYS A 209 15.15 -3.09 -29.99
C LYS A 209 15.56 -1.64 -29.72
N GLY A 210 16.14 -1.40 -28.55
CA GLY A 210 16.44 -0.08 -28.04
C GLY A 210 15.24 0.68 -27.50
N GLY A 211 14.06 0.04 -27.41
CA GLY A 211 12.82 0.59 -26.86
C GLY A 211 12.73 0.56 -25.35
N VAL A 212 11.49 0.56 -24.84
CA VAL A 212 11.23 0.75 -23.41
C VAL A 212 11.80 -0.38 -22.56
N LEU A 213 11.55 -1.66 -22.93
CA LEU A 213 12.04 -2.79 -22.15
C LEU A 213 13.57 -2.88 -22.13
N ASP A 214 14.23 -2.65 -23.26
CA ASP A 214 15.69 -2.58 -23.33
C ASP A 214 16.27 -1.42 -22.49
N GLY A 215 15.57 -0.30 -22.45
CA GLY A 215 15.92 0.85 -21.62
C GLY A 215 15.86 0.52 -20.12
N LEU A 216 14.75 -0.07 -19.68
CA LEU A 216 14.54 -0.47 -18.29
C LEU A 216 15.56 -1.52 -17.83
N ALA A 217 15.85 -2.51 -18.69
CA ALA A 217 16.86 -3.53 -18.38
C ALA A 217 18.26 -2.94 -18.20
N ARG A 218 18.63 -1.90 -18.99
CA ARG A 218 19.90 -1.17 -18.82
C ARG A 218 19.97 -0.33 -17.54
N GLU A 219 18.81 0.05 -16.99
CA GLU A 219 18.67 0.75 -15.73
C GLU A 219 18.47 -0.20 -14.54
N ASN A 220 18.88 -1.48 -14.69
CA ASN A 220 18.79 -2.51 -13.66
C ASN A 220 17.36 -2.77 -13.15
N ILE A 221 16.33 -2.53 -13.94
CA ILE A 221 14.95 -2.87 -13.59
C ILE A 221 14.62 -4.26 -14.14
N VAL A 222 14.07 -5.12 -13.27
CA VAL A 222 13.62 -6.45 -13.68
C VAL A 222 12.23 -6.32 -14.31
N VAL A 223 12.13 -6.64 -15.60
CA VAL A 223 10.88 -6.50 -16.36
C VAL A 223 10.41 -7.87 -16.86
N THR A 224 9.13 -8.13 -16.68
CA THR A 224 8.44 -9.29 -17.27
C THR A 224 7.27 -8.81 -18.11
N LEU A 225 7.16 -9.29 -19.36
CA LEU A 225 6.04 -9.01 -20.27
C LEU A 225 5.29 -10.31 -20.53
N GLU A 226 3.98 -10.28 -20.36
CA GLU A 226 3.06 -11.39 -20.63
C GLU A 226 1.95 -10.90 -21.55
N GLN A 227 1.67 -11.65 -22.63
CA GLN A 227 0.48 -11.46 -23.46
C GLN A 227 -0.67 -12.28 -22.88
N LEU A 228 -1.84 -11.66 -22.72
CA LEU A 228 -3.02 -12.27 -22.12
C LEU A 228 -4.22 -12.13 -23.05
N LYS A 229 -5.05 -13.18 -23.10
CA LYS A 229 -6.30 -13.17 -23.87
C LYS A 229 -7.46 -12.51 -23.14
N ASP A 230 -7.39 -12.41 -21.82
CA ASP A 230 -8.44 -11.88 -20.95
C ASP A 230 -7.77 -11.02 -19.84
N VAL A 231 -7.56 -9.74 -20.13
CA VAL A 231 -7.16 -8.72 -19.17
C VAL A 231 -8.43 -8.05 -18.66
N ARG A 232 -8.54 -7.85 -17.34
CA ARG A 232 -9.69 -7.22 -16.70
C ARG A 232 -9.26 -6.00 -15.93
N LEU A 233 -9.66 -4.84 -16.42
CA LEU A 233 -9.41 -3.57 -15.78
C LEU A 233 -10.65 -3.12 -15.03
N PRO A 234 -10.55 -2.71 -13.77
CA PRO A 234 -11.68 -2.16 -13.03
C PRO A 234 -12.14 -0.81 -13.60
N ALA A 235 -13.32 -0.35 -13.22
CA ALA A 235 -13.70 1.05 -13.40
C ALA A 235 -12.87 1.96 -12.49
N LEU A 236 -12.75 3.24 -12.86
CA LEU A 236 -12.19 4.26 -11.98
C LEU A 236 -13.00 4.31 -10.67
N ARG A 237 -12.30 4.24 -9.55
CA ARG A 237 -12.89 4.58 -8.25
C ARG A 237 -12.85 6.09 -8.11
N ASN A 238 -14.02 6.70 -8.04
CA ASN A 238 -14.11 8.09 -7.59
C ASN A 238 -13.90 8.12 -6.08
N GLU A 239 -12.64 8.15 -5.65
CA GLU A 239 -12.28 8.51 -4.29
C GLU A 239 -12.23 10.06 -4.24
N ARG A 240 -13.35 10.68 -3.87
CA ARG A 240 -13.43 12.08 -3.44
C ARG A 240 -13.93 12.12 -2.02
#